data_c067d16577e76fac521e93af2c7846f0
#
_entry.id   c067d16577e76fac521e93af2c7846f0
#
_cell.length_a   1.000
_cell.length_b   1.000
_cell.length_c   1.000
_cell.angle_alpha   90.00
_cell.angle_beta   90.00
_cell.angle_gamma   90.00
#
_symmetry.space_group_name_H-M   'P 1'
#
loop_
_entity.id
_entity.type
_entity.pdbx_description
1 polymer ?
#
loop_
_entity_poly.entity_id
_entity_poly.type
_entity_poly.pdbx_seq_one_letter_code
_entity_poly.pdbx_strand_id
1 'polypeptide(L)'
;MESAARNIVRRLRDAGHKALFAGGCVRDSLMGKAPHDFDIATSARPEQVQALFPRTVPVGAQFGVILVVEHGREYQVATFRSDGAYLDGRHPQSVAFTTAEGDAQRRDFTINGLFYDPIKERVLDFVGGRKDLETRTLRAIGNPADRFAEDKLRLLRGVRFASTLGFEIETATWDAIRAGAPAIREVSAERIRDELVKIFSSPHRVRGFDLLDASGLLAEILPEVSSLKGCEQPPDFHPEGDVFVHTRLMLSLLPEHVSAPLVFAVLFHDLGKPPTRERDAMGRIRFSGHESASARMAEEIMRRLRFSNEEIEATVEMVQNHMVFKDVQNMRVARLKRFMARPTFDDELELHRVDCLGSHGLLDNYEFLRRRREEFASEPLIPPPLLTGHDLIALGWKPGPNFKAVLDATQVRQLEGTLRTREEALSWLTKEYPNEAAPQTDEADSGKYLRGSRHSSDTPNGGPPADSSFN
;
A
#
# COMPACT_ATOMS: atom_id res chain seq x y z
N MET A 1 12.40 2.84 -25.13
CA MET A 1 10.97 2.51 -25.16
C MET A 1 10.30 2.94 -26.46
N GLU A 2 10.27 4.22 -26.78
CA GLU A 2 9.59 4.75 -27.97
C GLU A 2 10.06 4.10 -29.29
N SER A 3 11.36 3.91 -29.46
CA SER A 3 11.94 3.27 -30.68
C SER A 3 11.37 1.86 -30.91
N ALA A 4 11.24 1.04 -29.88
CA ALA A 4 10.63 -0.30 -29.99
C ALA A 4 9.14 -0.21 -30.31
N ALA A 5 8.40 0.70 -29.65
CA ALA A 5 6.98 0.95 -29.95
C ALA A 5 6.79 1.41 -31.44
N ARG A 6 7.66 2.29 -31.94
CA ARG A 6 7.67 2.69 -33.37
C ARG A 6 7.93 1.51 -34.28
N ASN A 7 8.80 0.57 -33.92
CA ASN A 7 9.05 -0.64 -34.71
C ASN A 7 7.81 -1.54 -34.74
N ILE A 8 7.11 -1.69 -33.64
CA ILE A 8 5.85 -2.45 -33.61
C ILE A 8 4.83 -1.81 -34.54
N VAL A 9 4.66 -0.47 -34.50
CA VAL A 9 3.77 0.26 -35.39
C VAL A 9 4.18 0.06 -36.84
N ARG A 10 5.48 0.12 -37.18
CA ARG A 10 5.98 -0.08 -38.54
C ARG A 10 5.64 -1.48 -39.06
N ARG A 11 5.93 -2.53 -38.29
CA ARG A 11 5.63 -3.93 -38.66
C ARG A 11 4.13 -4.16 -38.90
N LEU A 12 3.26 -3.59 -38.06
CA LEU A 12 1.81 -3.66 -38.25
C LEU A 12 1.40 -2.97 -39.57
N ARG A 13 2.01 -1.84 -39.91
CA ARG A 13 1.72 -1.11 -41.16
C ARG A 13 2.25 -1.82 -42.38
N ASP A 14 3.43 -2.38 -42.34
CA ASP A 14 4.01 -3.17 -43.41
C ASP A 14 3.16 -4.40 -43.77
N ALA A 15 2.42 -4.91 -42.75
CA ALA A 15 1.40 -5.96 -42.92
C ALA A 15 0.02 -5.44 -43.36
N GLY A 16 -0.10 -4.15 -43.72
CA GLY A 16 -1.34 -3.55 -44.21
C GLY A 16 -2.32 -3.04 -43.19
N HIS A 17 -1.95 -3.03 -41.90
CA HIS A 17 -2.82 -2.58 -40.82
C HIS A 17 -2.59 -1.10 -40.47
N LYS A 18 -3.64 -0.40 -40.04
CA LYS A 18 -3.47 0.89 -39.34
C LYS A 18 -2.92 0.62 -37.94
N ALA A 19 -1.92 1.41 -37.54
CA ALA A 19 -1.39 1.33 -36.18
C ALA A 19 -0.93 2.73 -35.72
N LEU A 20 -1.27 3.09 -34.47
CA LEU A 20 -1.11 4.40 -33.86
C LEU A 20 -0.71 4.25 -32.37
N PHE A 21 0.00 5.22 -31.83
CA PHE A 21 0.05 5.37 -30.39
C PHE A 21 -1.28 5.92 -29.88
N ALA A 22 -1.69 5.58 -28.65
CA ALA A 22 -3.00 5.90 -28.15
C ALA A 22 -3.01 6.24 -26.65
N GLY A 23 -3.92 7.11 -26.23
CA GLY A 23 -4.21 7.34 -24.83
C GLY A 23 -3.14 8.11 -24.05
N GLY A 24 -2.72 7.57 -22.92
CA GLY A 24 -1.83 8.24 -21.96
C GLY A 24 -0.53 8.73 -22.55
N CYS A 25 0.14 7.91 -23.34
CA CYS A 25 1.42 8.28 -23.93
C CYS A 25 1.30 9.47 -24.90
N VAL A 26 0.21 9.57 -25.64
CA VAL A 26 -0.02 10.71 -26.55
C VAL A 26 -0.28 11.99 -25.77
N ARG A 27 -1.15 11.93 -24.75
CA ARG A 27 -1.40 13.03 -23.84
C ARG A 27 -0.12 13.53 -23.19
N ASP A 28 0.67 12.62 -22.58
CA ASP A 28 1.86 12.98 -21.82
C ASP A 28 2.94 13.59 -22.75
N SER A 29 3.14 13.03 -23.95
CA SER A 29 4.02 13.61 -24.97
C SER A 29 3.61 15.02 -25.36
N LEU A 30 2.30 15.27 -25.57
CA LEU A 30 1.78 16.60 -25.92
C LEU A 30 1.92 17.60 -24.76
N MET A 31 1.97 17.13 -23.53
CA MET A 31 2.27 17.94 -22.34
C MET A 31 3.78 18.14 -22.09
N GLY A 32 4.65 17.64 -22.98
CA GLY A 32 6.10 17.72 -22.82
C GLY A 32 6.66 16.78 -21.75
N LYS A 33 5.88 15.78 -21.30
CA LYS A 33 6.31 14.77 -20.33
C LYS A 33 6.76 13.50 -21.08
N ALA A 34 7.81 12.85 -20.57
CA ALA A 34 8.23 11.56 -21.09
C ALA A 34 7.20 10.47 -20.70
N PRO A 35 6.59 9.75 -21.67
CA PRO A 35 5.68 8.67 -21.35
C PRO A 35 6.39 7.50 -20.65
N HIS A 36 5.72 6.90 -19.67
CA HIS A 36 6.21 5.71 -18.98
C HIS A 36 5.98 4.43 -19.77
N ASP A 37 4.93 4.39 -20.59
CA ASP A 37 4.52 3.28 -21.45
C ASP A 37 4.05 3.81 -22.81
N PHE A 38 3.93 2.93 -23.78
CA PHE A 38 3.41 3.25 -25.11
C PHE A 38 2.34 2.23 -25.49
N ASP A 39 1.08 2.65 -25.38
CA ASP A 39 -0.04 1.87 -25.85
C ASP A 39 -0.19 2.02 -27.37
N ILE A 40 -0.36 0.91 -28.05
CA ILE A 40 -0.54 0.86 -29.51
C ILE A 40 -1.97 0.41 -29.81
N ALA A 41 -2.68 1.18 -30.62
CA ALA A 41 -3.98 0.83 -31.14
C ALA A 41 -3.90 0.53 -32.63
N THR A 42 -4.55 -0.55 -33.10
CA THR A 42 -4.40 -1.06 -34.46
C THR A 42 -5.72 -1.57 -35.03
N SER A 43 -5.80 -1.63 -36.40
CA SER A 43 -6.86 -2.36 -37.10
C SER A 43 -6.60 -3.87 -37.18
N ALA A 44 -5.41 -4.36 -36.82
CA ALA A 44 -5.10 -5.78 -36.76
C ALA A 44 -5.91 -6.46 -35.63
N ARG A 45 -6.50 -7.61 -35.93
CA ARG A 45 -7.16 -8.45 -34.92
C ARG A 45 -6.14 -9.19 -34.06
N PRO A 46 -6.52 -9.66 -32.85
CA PRO A 46 -5.60 -10.36 -31.99
C PRO A 46 -4.78 -11.46 -32.65
N GLU A 47 -5.41 -12.29 -33.47
CA GLU A 47 -4.78 -13.42 -34.14
C GLU A 47 -3.73 -12.92 -35.16
N GLN A 48 -4.01 -11.79 -35.83
CA GLN A 48 -3.09 -11.16 -36.78
C GLN A 48 -1.89 -10.53 -36.06
N VAL A 49 -2.11 -9.92 -34.87
CA VAL A 49 -1.02 -9.43 -34.02
C VAL A 49 -0.14 -10.59 -33.62
N GLN A 50 -0.71 -11.69 -33.12
CA GLN A 50 0.04 -12.87 -32.72
C GLN A 50 0.85 -13.51 -33.86
N ALA A 51 0.30 -13.51 -35.08
CA ALA A 51 1.00 -14.02 -36.26
C ALA A 51 2.19 -13.14 -36.68
N LEU A 52 2.13 -11.83 -36.42
CA LEU A 52 3.19 -10.90 -36.79
C LEU A 52 4.36 -10.85 -35.77
N PHE A 53 4.14 -11.19 -34.52
CA PHE A 53 5.16 -11.04 -33.48
C PHE A 53 5.48 -12.37 -32.84
N PRO A 54 6.79 -12.76 -32.70
CA PRO A 54 7.20 -14.06 -32.25
C PRO A 54 6.97 -14.27 -30.73
N ARG A 55 6.84 -13.18 -29.97
CA ARG A 55 6.60 -13.22 -28.52
C ARG A 55 5.40 -12.34 -28.17
N THR A 56 4.29 -13.01 -27.82
CA THR A 56 3.05 -12.34 -27.43
C THR A 56 2.42 -13.03 -26.24
N VAL A 57 1.68 -12.25 -25.42
CA VAL A 57 0.89 -12.78 -24.30
C VAL A 57 -0.56 -12.34 -24.48
N PRO A 58 -1.52 -13.28 -24.59
CA PRO A 58 -2.93 -12.95 -24.82
C PRO A 58 -3.67 -12.57 -23.52
N VAL A 59 -3.30 -11.47 -22.88
CA VAL A 59 -3.86 -11.03 -21.58
C VAL A 59 -5.34 -10.64 -21.67
N GLY A 60 -5.81 -10.23 -22.84
CA GLY A 60 -7.19 -9.79 -23.06
C GLY A 60 -7.63 -10.00 -24.52
N ALA A 61 -7.25 -11.10 -25.14
CA ALA A 61 -7.50 -11.39 -26.54
C ALA A 61 -9.01 -11.31 -26.89
N GLN A 62 -9.88 -11.79 -26.01
CA GLN A 62 -11.34 -11.69 -26.15
C GLN A 62 -11.85 -10.23 -26.18
N PHE A 63 -11.08 -9.29 -25.65
CA PHE A 63 -11.36 -7.85 -25.68
C PHE A 63 -10.48 -7.12 -26.70
N GLY A 64 -9.74 -7.83 -27.53
CA GLY A 64 -8.89 -7.24 -28.57
C GLY A 64 -7.51 -6.79 -28.09
N VAL A 65 -7.00 -7.25 -26.93
CA VAL A 65 -5.72 -6.79 -26.37
C VAL A 65 -4.69 -7.92 -26.35
N ILE A 66 -3.51 -7.66 -26.92
CA ILE A 66 -2.34 -8.54 -26.92
C ILE A 66 -1.14 -7.76 -26.38
N LEU A 67 -0.38 -8.36 -25.46
CA LEU A 67 0.95 -7.84 -25.12
C LEU A 67 1.98 -8.37 -26.11
N VAL A 68 2.72 -7.49 -26.74
CA VAL A 68 3.85 -7.79 -27.61
C VAL A 68 5.13 -7.59 -26.80
N VAL A 69 5.99 -8.60 -26.73
CA VAL A 69 7.28 -8.51 -26.03
C VAL A 69 8.37 -8.16 -27.03
N GLU A 70 8.91 -6.96 -26.92
CA GLU A 70 9.99 -6.44 -27.77
C GLU A 70 11.14 -5.94 -26.90
N HIS A 71 12.38 -6.41 -27.18
CA HIS A 71 13.57 -6.08 -26.40
C HIS A 71 13.40 -6.29 -24.86
N GLY A 72 12.72 -7.37 -24.46
CA GLY A 72 12.48 -7.70 -23.05
C GLY A 72 11.46 -6.83 -22.33
N ARG A 73 10.69 -6.01 -23.05
CA ARG A 73 9.59 -5.17 -22.53
C ARG A 73 8.27 -5.52 -23.18
N GLU A 74 7.20 -5.34 -22.42
CA GLU A 74 5.84 -5.56 -22.86
C GLU A 74 5.23 -4.27 -23.40
N TYR A 75 4.56 -4.37 -24.55
CA TYR A 75 3.81 -3.29 -25.18
C TYR A 75 2.38 -3.74 -25.40
N GLN A 76 1.44 -2.97 -24.91
CA GLN A 76 0.03 -3.24 -25.12
C GLN A 76 -0.37 -2.87 -26.55
N VAL A 77 -0.83 -3.87 -27.31
CA VAL A 77 -1.37 -3.70 -28.68
C VAL A 77 -2.84 -4.04 -28.64
N ALA A 78 -3.69 -3.02 -28.81
CA ALA A 78 -5.14 -3.15 -28.75
C ALA A 78 -5.77 -2.96 -30.14
N THR A 79 -6.66 -3.86 -30.52
CA THR A 79 -7.47 -3.68 -31.74
C THR A 79 -8.46 -2.54 -31.54
N PHE A 80 -8.63 -1.65 -32.53
CA PHE A 80 -9.67 -0.62 -32.52
C PHE A 80 -11.03 -1.28 -32.33
N ARG A 81 -11.76 -0.88 -31.32
CA ARG A 81 -13.05 -1.47 -30.95
C ARG A 81 -14.06 -0.42 -30.54
N SER A 82 -15.33 -0.73 -30.72
CA SER A 82 -16.46 -0.16 -30.01
C SER A 82 -16.96 -1.19 -28.96
N ASP A 83 -17.38 -0.71 -27.84
CA ASP A 83 -17.88 -1.57 -26.77
C ASP A 83 -19.41 -1.67 -26.89
N GLY A 84 -19.97 -2.88 -26.72
CA GLY A 84 -21.40 -3.11 -26.61
C GLY A 84 -21.95 -2.69 -25.25
N ALA A 85 -23.18 -3.10 -24.94
CA ALA A 85 -23.79 -2.78 -23.65
C ALA A 85 -22.95 -3.32 -22.48
N TYR A 86 -22.90 -2.55 -21.40
CA TYR A 86 -22.26 -2.93 -20.14
C TYR A 86 -23.35 -3.37 -19.15
N LEU A 87 -23.33 -4.62 -18.69
CA LEU A 87 -24.28 -5.10 -17.70
C LEU A 87 -23.71 -5.10 -16.28
N ASP A 88 -22.42 -5.33 -16.17
CA ASP A 88 -21.72 -5.41 -14.86
C ASP A 88 -20.98 -4.11 -14.49
N GLY A 89 -21.16 -3.04 -15.29
CA GLY A 89 -20.49 -1.75 -15.08
C GLY A 89 -18.97 -1.81 -15.26
N ARG A 90 -18.45 -2.85 -15.96
CA ARG A 90 -17.01 -3.02 -16.22
C ARG A 90 -16.69 -3.59 -17.59
N HIS A 91 -17.33 -4.69 -17.96
CA HIS A 91 -17.04 -5.41 -19.19
C HIS A 91 -18.18 -5.23 -20.18
N PRO A 92 -17.86 -4.83 -21.42
CA PRO A 92 -18.87 -4.85 -22.45
C PRO A 92 -19.25 -6.31 -22.74
N GLN A 93 -20.54 -6.56 -22.92
CA GLN A 93 -21.06 -7.90 -23.32
C GLN A 93 -20.44 -8.40 -24.62
N SER A 94 -20.11 -7.48 -25.50
CA SER A 94 -19.50 -7.75 -26.78
C SER A 94 -18.60 -6.59 -27.18
N VAL A 95 -17.58 -6.88 -27.99
CA VAL A 95 -16.76 -5.89 -28.64
C VAL A 95 -16.94 -6.04 -30.15
N ALA A 96 -17.10 -4.92 -30.84
CA ALA A 96 -17.08 -4.89 -32.31
C ALA A 96 -15.82 -4.15 -32.78
N PHE A 97 -15.06 -4.76 -33.66
CA PHE A 97 -13.89 -4.08 -34.21
C PHE A 97 -14.30 -2.96 -35.15
N THR A 98 -13.66 -1.80 -34.99
CA THR A 98 -14.08 -0.55 -35.63
C THR A 98 -12.87 0.25 -36.15
N THR A 99 -13.06 1.54 -36.33
CA THR A 99 -12.03 2.51 -36.73
C THR A 99 -11.38 3.17 -35.52
N ALA A 100 -10.27 3.92 -35.73
CA ALA A 100 -9.66 4.74 -34.70
C ALA A 100 -10.63 5.78 -34.10
N GLU A 101 -11.54 6.33 -34.93
CA GLU A 101 -12.58 7.26 -34.46
C GLU A 101 -13.58 6.58 -33.52
N GLY A 102 -14.07 5.39 -33.89
CA GLY A 102 -14.96 4.61 -33.02
C GLY A 102 -14.28 4.20 -31.70
N ASP A 103 -12.99 3.87 -31.75
CA ASP A 103 -12.20 3.57 -30.54
C ASP A 103 -12.01 4.82 -29.66
N ALA A 104 -11.85 6.02 -30.26
CA ALA A 104 -11.79 7.27 -29.50
C ALA A 104 -13.08 7.52 -28.72
N GLN A 105 -14.24 7.31 -29.35
CA GLN A 105 -15.55 7.60 -28.78
C GLN A 105 -15.90 6.75 -27.54
N ARG A 106 -15.34 5.55 -27.38
CA ARG A 106 -15.60 4.69 -26.21
C ARG A 106 -14.71 5.00 -25.01
N ARG A 107 -13.68 5.84 -25.15
CA ARG A 107 -12.73 6.17 -24.07
C ARG A 107 -13.40 7.06 -23.01
N ASP A 108 -12.71 7.24 -21.91
CA ASP A 108 -13.23 7.97 -20.74
C ASP A 108 -13.28 9.49 -20.94
N PHE A 109 -12.11 10.09 -21.19
CA PHE A 109 -11.95 11.54 -21.28
C PHE A 109 -11.30 11.95 -22.59
N THR A 110 -11.64 13.15 -23.09
CA THR A 110 -11.17 13.68 -24.37
C THR A 110 -9.66 13.67 -24.50
N ILE A 111 -8.96 14.04 -23.41
CA ILE A 111 -7.49 14.05 -23.35
C ILE A 111 -6.85 12.65 -23.47
N ASN A 112 -7.60 11.58 -23.22
CA ASN A 112 -7.18 10.20 -23.38
C ASN A 112 -7.69 9.56 -24.68
N GLY A 113 -8.53 10.29 -25.44
CA GLY A 113 -9.08 9.88 -26.74
C GLY A 113 -8.17 10.24 -27.92
N LEU A 114 -6.98 10.72 -27.67
CA LEU A 114 -6.01 11.14 -28.69
C LEU A 114 -5.19 9.97 -29.20
N PHE A 115 -4.88 10.04 -30.49
CA PHE A 115 -3.95 9.12 -31.17
C PHE A 115 -2.79 9.90 -31.82
N TYR A 116 -1.66 9.22 -31.93
CA TYR A 116 -0.50 9.77 -32.61
C TYR A 116 0.02 8.77 -33.67
N ASP A 117 0.18 9.26 -34.87
CA ASP A 117 0.82 8.53 -35.96
C ASP A 117 2.34 8.76 -35.89
N PRO A 118 3.14 7.79 -35.38
CA PRO A 118 4.57 8.01 -35.19
C PRO A 118 5.37 7.97 -36.51
N ILE A 119 4.75 7.55 -37.66
CA ILE A 119 5.40 7.50 -38.97
C ILE A 119 5.16 8.81 -39.73
N LYS A 120 3.93 9.36 -39.63
CA LYS A 120 3.54 10.63 -40.26
C LYS A 120 3.70 11.82 -39.31
N GLU A 121 4.14 11.58 -38.09
CA GLU A 121 4.39 12.58 -37.06
C GLU A 121 3.20 13.53 -36.81
N ARG A 122 1.99 12.99 -36.79
CA ARG A 122 0.76 13.77 -36.63
C ARG A 122 -0.17 13.21 -35.54
N VAL A 123 -0.79 14.12 -34.82
CA VAL A 123 -1.87 13.81 -33.86
C VAL A 123 -3.18 13.67 -34.63
N LEU A 124 -3.97 12.66 -34.28
CA LEU A 124 -5.35 12.47 -34.71
C LEU A 124 -6.25 12.68 -33.50
N ASP A 125 -7.14 13.64 -33.64
CA ASP A 125 -8.09 14.02 -32.59
C ASP A 125 -9.51 13.94 -33.13
N PHE A 126 -10.31 13.03 -32.61
CA PHE A 126 -11.70 12.78 -32.98
C PHE A 126 -12.71 13.26 -31.92
N VAL A 127 -12.19 13.76 -30.80
CA VAL A 127 -13.02 14.03 -29.60
C VAL A 127 -12.77 15.42 -28.99
N GLY A 128 -11.90 16.23 -29.61
CA GLY A 128 -11.55 17.58 -29.12
C GLY A 128 -10.52 17.61 -28.01
N GLY A 129 -9.78 16.51 -27.78
CA GLY A 129 -8.84 16.35 -26.69
C GLY A 129 -7.65 17.31 -26.75
N ARG A 130 -7.21 17.75 -27.93
CA ARG A 130 -6.13 18.75 -28.08
C ARG A 130 -6.51 20.09 -27.45
N LYS A 131 -7.73 20.55 -27.75
CA LYS A 131 -8.24 21.80 -27.16
C LYS A 131 -8.34 21.70 -25.65
N ASP A 132 -8.86 20.57 -25.15
CA ASP A 132 -8.99 20.35 -23.71
C ASP A 132 -7.63 20.23 -23.00
N LEU A 133 -6.59 19.70 -23.66
CA LEU A 133 -5.20 19.75 -23.17
C LEU A 133 -4.67 21.20 -23.08
N GLU A 134 -4.87 21.99 -24.13
CA GLU A 134 -4.44 23.39 -24.20
C GLU A 134 -5.10 24.24 -23.10
N THR A 135 -6.42 24.02 -22.87
CA THR A 135 -7.19 24.72 -21.84
C THR A 135 -7.11 24.09 -20.45
N ARG A 136 -6.36 22.98 -20.29
CA ARG A 136 -6.27 22.19 -19.06
C ARG A 136 -7.63 21.78 -18.49
N THR A 137 -8.50 21.32 -19.37
CA THR A 137 -9.88 20.92 -19.05
C THR A 137 -10.00 19.41 -19.08
N LEU A 138 -10.57 18.81 -18.05
CA LEU A 138 -10.96 17.39 -18.02
C LEU A 138 -12.43 17.26 -18.40
N ARG A 139 -12.70 16.68 -19.55
CA ARG A 139 -14.04 16.50 -20.12
C ARG A 139 -14.27 15.03 -20.47
N ALA A 140 -15.41 14.48 -20.06
CA ALA A 140 -15.87 13.17 -20.50
C ALA A 140 -16.21 13.19 -22.01
N ILE A 141 -15.96 12.07 -22.70
CA ILE A 141 -16.33 11.95 -24.11
C ILE A 141 -17.82 11.66 -24.22
N GLY A 142 -18.52 12.46 -25.05
CA GLY A 142 -19.96 12.33 -25.24
C GLY A 142 -20.79 12.82 -24.06
N ASN A 143 -21.86 12.10 -23.71
CA ASN A 143 -22.67 12.41 -22.54
C ASN A 143 -21.98 11.86 -21.27
N PRO A 144 -21.61 12.71 -20.27
CA PRO A 144 -20.93 12.25 -19.09
C PRO A 144 -21.71 11.21 -18.26
N ALA A 145 -23.02 11.36 -18.13
CA ALA A 145 -23.86 10.44 -17.37
C ALA A 145 -23.85 9.03 -17.99
N ASP A 146 -24.01 8.93 -19.31
CA ASP A 146 -23.97 7.65 -20.03
C ASP A 146 -22.56 7.03 -19.90
N ARG A 147 -21.53 7.86 -20.02
CA ARG A 147 -20.13 7.43 -19.93
C ARG A 147 -19.77 6.85 -18.58
N PHE A 148 -20.30 7.42 -17.51
CA PHE A 148 -20.08 6.91 -16.15
C PHE A 148 -20.99 5.72 -15.82
N ALA A 149 -22.14 5.61 -16.44
CA ALA A 149 -22.98 4.42 -16.30
C ALA A 149 -22.35 3.16 -16.92
N GLU A 150 -21.57 3.30 -18.01
CA GLU A 150 -20.81 2.21 -18.64
C GLU A 150 -19.72 1.63 -17.74
N ASP A 151 -18.90 2.46 -17.14
CA ASP A 151 -17.86 2.07 -16.16
C ASP A 151 -17.79 3.11 -15.04
N LYS A 152 -18.33 2.74 -13.90
CA LYS A 152 -18.42 3.60 -12.72
C LYS A 152 -17.07 4.00 -12.13
N LEU A 153 -15.99 3.22 -12.41
CA LEU A 153 -14.64 3.63 -12.03
C LEU A 153 -14.22 4.96 -12.70
N ARG A 154 -14.82 5.33 -13.84
CA ARG A 154 -14.54 6.60 -14.50
C ARG A 154 -14.84 7.82 -13.62
N LEU A 155 -15.75 7.71 -12.64
CA LEU A 155 -16.00 8.72 -11.62
C LEU A 155 -14.71 9.04 -10.84
N LEU A 156 -14.08 7.99 -10.30
CA LEU A 156 -12.84 8.11 -9.52
C LEU A 156 -11.64 8.46 -10.40
N ARG A 157 -11.60 7.93 -11.62
CA ARG A 157 -10.59 8.31 -12.63
C ARG A 157 -10.66 9.80 -12.99
N GLY A 158 -11.87 10.39 -13.03
CA GLY A 158 -12.07 11.83 -13.21
C GLY A 158 -11.36 12.64 -12.13
N VAL A 159 -11.57 12.31 -10.88
CA VAL A 159 -10.88 12.93 -9.74
C VAL A 159 -9.36 12.75 -9.86
N ARG A 160 -8.91 11.53 -10.15
CA ARG A 160 -7.48 11.26 -10.32
C ARG A 160 -6.84 12.09 -11.42
N PHE A 161 -7.41 12.12 -12.62
CA PHE A 161 -6.84 12.88 -13.72
C PHE A 161 -6.86 14.38 -13.44
N ALA A 162 -7.96 14.91 -12.89
CA ALA A 162 -8.04 16.32 -12.54
C ALA A 162 -6.97 16.70 -11.50
N SER A 163 -6.75 15.86 -10.46
CA SER A 163 -5.73 16.12 -9.44
C SER A 163 -4.32 15.96 -10.01
N THR A 164 -3.98 14.81 -10.61
CA THR A 164 -2.61 14.50 -11.03
C THR A 164 -2.10 15.33 -12.21
N LEU A 165 -3.00 15.81 -13.07
CA LEU A 165 -2.66 16.67 -14.19
C LEU A 165 -2.80 18.17 -13.87
N GLY A 166 -3.46 18.53 -12.77
CA GLY A 166 -3.76 19.91 -12.41
C GLY A 166 -4.81 20.55 -13.35
N PHE A 167 -5.80 19.75 -13.83
CA PHE A 167 -6.84 20.19 -14.75
C PHE A 167 -8.12 20.52 -14.02
N GLU A 168 -8.87 21.51 -14.54
CA GLU A 168 -10.23 21.79 -14.08
C GLU A 168 -11.22 20.81 -14.73
N ILE A 169 -12.19 20.33 -13.95
CA ILE A 169 -13.22 19.43 -14.47
C ILE A 169 -14.32 20.29 -15.11
N GLU A 170 -14.66 19.96 -16.35
CA GLU A 170 -15.76 20.62 -17.06
C GLU A 170 -17.08 20.44 -16.30
N THR A 171 -17.92 21.46 -16.28
CA THR A 171 -19.11 21.54 -15.40
C THR A 171 -20.06 20.34 -15.57
N ALA A 172 -20.42 19.96 -16.79
CA ALA A 172 -21.32 18.82 -17.00
C ALA A 172 -20.68 17.48 -16.57
N THR A 173 -19.35 17.34 -16.76
CA THR A 173 -18.57 16.20 -16.30
C THR A 173 -18.54 16.16 -14.76
N TRP A 174 -18.33 17.30 -14.11
CA TRP A 174 -18.34 17.41 -12.65
C TRP A 174 -19.70 17.08 -12.02
N ASP A 175 -20.77 17.63 -12.59
CA ASP A 175 -22.14 17.38 -12.12
C ASP A 175 -22.50 15.89 -12.25
N ALA A 176 -22.07 15.24 -13.35
CA ALA A 176 -22.27 13.80 -13.51
C ALA A 176 -21.42 12.96 -12.54
N ILE A 177 -20.20 13.39 -12.18
CA ILE A 177 -19.39 12.72 -11.13
C ILE A 177 -20.14 12.78 -9.80
N ARG A 178 -20.62 13.96 -9.41
CA ARG A 178 -21.37 14.15 -8.15
C ARG A 178 -22.66 13.32 -8.11
N ALA A 179 -23.43 13.37 -9.17
CA ALA A 179 -24.67 12.61 -9.27
C ALA A 179 -24.45 11.09 -9.24
N GLY A 180 -23.35 10.64 -9.84
CA GLY A 180 -22.97 9.23 -9.93
C GLY A 180 -22.21 8.69 -8.73
N ALA A 181 -21.77 9.54 -7.77
CA ALA A 181 -20.90 9.13 -6.66
C ALA A 181 -21.39 7.89 -5.89
N PRO A 182 -22.68 7.71 -5.56
CA PRO A 182 -23.15 6.49 -4.86
C PRO A 182 -22.92 5.19 -5.64
N ALA A 183 -22.89 5.26 -6.97
CA ALA A 183 -22.70 4.09 -7.81
C ALA A 183 -21.25 3.55 -7.77
N ILE A 184 -20.28 4.27 -7.18
CA ILE A 184 -18.90 3.79 -7.02
C ILE A 184 -18.82 2.50 -6.21
N ARG A 185 -19.79 2.24 -5.34
CA ARG A 185 -19.88 1.03 -4.53
C ARG A 185 -20.04 -0.26 -5.36
N GLU A 186 -20.42 -0.15 -6.62
CA GLU A 186 -20.53 -1.28 -7.54
C GLU A 186 -19.18 -1.66 -8.17
N VAL A 187 -18.15 -0.83 -8.00
CA VAL A 187 -16.82 -1.09 -8.52
C VAL A 187 -16.05 -2.01 -7.57
N SER A 188 -15.25 -2.92 -8.13
CA SER A 188 -14.44 -3.82 -7.29
C SER A 188 -13.43 -3.05 -6.44
N ALA A 189 -13.22 -3.54 -5.23
CA ALA A 189 -12.37 -2.91 -4.22
C ALA A 189 -10.93 -2.69 -4.71
N GLU A 190 -10.39 -3.65 -5.48
CA GLU A 190 -9.04 -3.58 -6.04
C GLU A 190 -8.89 -2.40 -7.01
N ARG A 191 -9.89 -2.18 -7.88
CA ARG A 191 -9.87 -1.05 -8.82
C ARG A 191 -9.97 0.29 -8.10
N ILE A 192 -10.80 0.38 -7.05
CA ILE A 192 -10.91 1.57 -6.20
C ILE A 192 -9.57 1.84 -5.52
N ARG A 193 -8.96 0.83 -4.87
CA ARG A 193 -7.65 0.92 -4.24
C ARG A 193 -6.61 1.48 -5.20
N ASP A 194 -6.51 0.91 -6.39
CA ASP A 194 -5.48 1.29 -7.38
C ASP A 194 -5.61 2.76 -7.82
N GLU A 195 -6.81 3.30 -7.90
CA GLU A 195 -7.02 4.72 -8.19
C GLU A 195 -6.72 5.60 -6.95
N LEU A 196 -7.11 5.17 -5.74
CA LEU A 196 -6.79 5.88 -4.49
C LEU A 196 -5.27 5.96 -4.26
N VAL A 197 -4.55 4.85 -4.47
CA VAL A 197 -3.07 4.85 -4.39
C VAL A 197 -2.48 5.88 -5.36
N LYS A 198 -2.94 5.93 -6.60
CA LYS A 198 -2.46 6.92 -7.59
C LYS A 198 -2.80 8.36 -7.21
N ILE A 199 -3.94 8.59 -6.57
CA ILE A 199 -4.34 9.93 -6.08
C ILE A 199 -3.42 10.34 -4.94
N PHE A 200 -3.32 9.52 -3.89
CA PHE A 200 -2.68 9.90 -2.63
C PHE A 200 -1.16 9.82 -2.67
N SER A 201 -0.55 8.94 -3.47
CA SER A 201 0.90 8.93 -3.68
C SER A 201 1.39 10.01 -4.66
N SER A 202 0.49 10.78 -5.27
CA SER A 202 0.87 11.88 -6.17
C SER A 202 1.27 13.14 -5.40
N PRO A 203 2.10 14.03 -5.98
CA PRO A 203 2.39 15.35 -5.40
C PRO A 203 1.15 16.22 -5.19
N HIS A 204 0.09 15.96 -5.95
CA HIS A 204 -1.16 16.71 -5.91
C HIS A 204 -2.24 16.05 -5.03
N ARG A 205 -1.84 15.27 -4.03
CA ARG A 205 -2.72 14.49 -3.15
C ARG A 205 -3.77 15.32 -2.42
N VAL A 206 -3.43 16.54 -2.03
CA VAL A 206 -4.39 17.46 -1.35
C VAL A 206 -5.53 17.82 -2.29
N ARG A 207 -5.23 18.17 -3.55
CA ARG A 207 -6.28 18.42 -4.56
C ARG A 207 -7.14 17.17 -4.79
N GLY A 208 -6.50 15.99 -4.80
CA GLY A 208 -7.22 14.72 -4.87
C GLY A 208 -8.17 14.51 -3.71
N PHE A 209 -7.71 14.77 -2.50
CA PHE A 209 -8.51 14.69 -1.28
C PHE A 209 -9.71 15.66 -1.32
N ASP A 210 -9.46 16.92 -1.68
CA ASP A 210 -10.50 17.96 -1.80
C ASP A 210 -11.55 17.59 -2.87
N LEU A 211 -11.13 17.07 -4.03
CA LEU A 211 -12.04 16.63 -5.08
C LEU A 211 -12.84 15.39 -4.71
N LEU A 212 -12.24 14.43 -4.02
CA LEU A 212 -12.94 13.26 -3.48
C LEU A 212 -14.03 13.68 -2.50
N ASP A 213 -13.74 14.64 -1.65
CA ASP A 213 -14.69 15.16 -0.68
C ASP A 213 -15.82 15.95 -1.36
N ALA A 214 -15.49 16.93 -2.20
CA ALA A 214 -16.45 17.77 -2.89
C ALA A 214 -17.36 17.01 -3.88
N SER A 215 -16.89 15.90 -4.40
CA SER A 215 -17.69 15.02 -5.28
C SER A 215 -18.64 14.08 -4.53
N GLY A 216 -18.45 13.90 -3.23
CA GLY A 216 -19.14 12.88 -2.42
C GLY A 216 -18.51 11.49 -2.50
N LEU A 217 -17.52 11.25 -3.37
CA LEU A 217 -16.85 9.96 -3.50
C LEU A 217 -16.12 9.55 -2.22
N LEU A 218 -15.58 10.52 -1.45
CA LEU A 218 -14.92 10.23 -0.17
C LEU A 218 -15.88 9.54 0.81
N ALA A 219 -17.09 10.07 0.95
CA ALA A 219 -18.10 9.51 1.86
C ALA A 219 -18.58 8.11 1.43
N GLU A 220 -18.55 7.81 0.14
CA GLU A 220 -18.93 6.50 -0.39
C GLU A 220 -17.83 5.44 -0.25
N ILE A 221 -16.57 5.83 -0.36
CA ILE A 221 -15.42 4.92 -0.38
C ILE A 221 -14.77 4.80 1.01
N LEU A 222 -14.58 5.93 1.68
CA LEU A 222 -13.93 6.07 2.98
C LEU A 222 -14.81 6.89 3.95
N PRO A 223 -16.03 6.38 4.30
CA PRO A 223 -16.95 7.08 5.20
C PRO A 223 -16.30 7.39 6.56
N GLU A 224 -15.33 6.57 6.98
CA GLU A 224 -14.59 6.74 8.23
C GLU A 224 -13.75 8.03 8.19
N VAL A 225 -13.08 8.33 7.07
CA VAL A 225 -12.35 9.59 6.87
C VAL A 225 -13.31 10.77 6.79
N SER A 226 -14.44 10.60 6.12
CA SER A 226 -15.48 11.63 6.05
C SER A 226 -16.06 11.99 7.42
N SER A 227 -16.12 11.02 8.35
CA SER A 227 -16.63 11.20 9.72
C SER A 227 -15.71 12.03 10.62
N LEU A 228 -14.48 12.32 10.19
CA LEU A 228 -13.56 13.22 10.91
C LEU A 228 -14.02 14.68 10.89
N LYS A 229 -14.91 15.06 9.96
CA LYS A 229 -15.48 16.40 9.89
C LYS A 229 -16.28 16.72 11.15
N GLY A 230 -16.00 17.90 11.72
CA GLY A 230 -16.66 18.35 12.94
C GLY A 230 -16.19 17.63 14.22
N CYS A 231 -15.19 16.75 14.14
CA CYS A 231 -14.55 16.20 15.32
C CYS A 231 -13.56 17.23 15.88
N GLU A 232 -14.07 18.11 16.75
CA GLU A 232 -13.30 19.16 17.38
C GLU A 232 -12.16 18.61 18.23
N GLN A 233 -11.02 19.28 18.22
CA GLN A 233 -9.81 18.99 18.99
C GLN A 233 -9.52 20.10 20.02
N PRO A 234 -8.68 19.84 21.05
CA PRO A 234 -8.24 20.89 21.95
C PRO A 234 -7.44 21.97 21.18
N PRO A 235 -7.89 23.24 21.16
CA PRO A 235 -7.26 24.29 20.35
C PRO A 235 -5.83 24.63 20.78
N ASP A 236 -5.46 24.32 22.03
CA ASP A 236 -4.09 24.52 22.55
C ASP A 236 -3.06 23.62 21.83
N PHE A 237 -3.50 22.50 21.28
CA PHE A 237 -2.65 21.53 20.56
C PHE A 237 -2.95 21.49 19.07
N HIS A 238 -4.17 21.85 18.68
CA HIS A 238 -4.68 21.77 17.31
C HIS A 238 -5.36 23.09 16.89
N PRO A 239 -4.57 24.16 16.68
CA PRO A 239 -5.12 25.46 16.28
C PRO A 239 -5.69 25.44 14.86
N GLU A 240 -5.37 24.43 14.04
CA GLU A 240 -5.81 24.27 12.66
C GLU A 240 -7.29 23.93 12.52
N GLY A 241 -7.93 23.37 13.55
CA GLY A 241 -9.36 23.06 13.54
C GLY A 241 -9.73 21.63 13.91
N ASP A 242 -10.68 21.02 13.17
CA ASP A 242 -11.11 19.66 13.39
C ASP A 242 -10.14 18.59 12.81
N VAL A 243 -10.39 17.33 13.14
CA VAL A 243 -9.52 16.22 12.70
C VAL A 243 -9.44 16.10 11.18
N PHE A 244 -10.51 16.42 10.45
CA PHE A 244 -10.51 16.39 8.98
C PHE A 244 -9.57 17.45 8.38
N VAL A 245 -9.62 18.67 8.92
CA VAL A 245 -8.73 19.77 8.52
C VAL A 245 -7.29 19.45 8.86
N HIS A 246 -7.03 18.87 10.04
CA HIS A 246 -5.72 18.37 10.45
C HIS A 246 -5.17 17.34 9.47
N THR A 247 -5.95 16.28 9.16
CA THR A 247 -5.56 15.24 8.19
C THR A 247 -5.21 15.84 6.83
N ARG A 248 -6.03 16.78 6.33
CA ARG A 248 -5.77 17.50 5.09
C ARG A 248 -4.46 18.30 5.12
N LEU A 249 -4.20 18.98 6.23
CA LEU A 249 -2.97 19.74 6.43
C LEU A 249 -1.74 18.81 6.43
N MET A 250 -1.79 17.69 7.14
CA MET A 250 -0.72 16.70 7.14
C MET A 250 -0.41 16.17 5.73
N LEU A 251 -1.44 15.90 4.91
CA LEU A 251 -1.24 15.50 3.51
C LEU A 251 -0.46 16.56 2.71
N SER A 252 -0.61 17.85 3.02
CA SER A 252 0.12 18.95 2.35
C SER A 252 1.58 19.06 2.77
N LEU A 253 1.91 18.55 3.96
CA LEU A 253 3.25 18.60 4.55
C LEU A 253 4.13 17.41 4.20
N LEU A 254 3.54 16.36 3.60
CA LEU A 254 4.28 15.20 3.12
C LEU A 254 5.20 15.54 1.95
N PRO A 255 6.37 14.89 1.84
CA PRO A 255 7.25 15.00 0.68
C PRO A 255 6.53 14.67 -0.65
N GLU A 256 7.11 15.12 -1.73
CA GLU A 256 6.55 14.89 -3.08
C GLU A 256 6.37 13.38 -3.36
N HIS A 257 7.39 12.60 -3.05
CA HIS A 257 7.38 11.15 -3.20
C HIS A 257 7.29 10.48 -1.83
N VAL A 258 6.23 9.70 -1.64
CA VAL A 258 5.95 8.95 -0.41
C VAL A 258 5.52 7.53 -0.73
N SER A 259 5.73 6.62 0.21
CA SER A 259 5.19 5.26 0.13
C SER A 259 3.66 5.26 0.26
N ALA A 260 2.99 4.27 -0.34
CA ALA A 260 1.56 4.11 -0.13
C ALA A 260 1.23 3.86 1.36
N PRO A 261 1.94 2.99 2.10
CA PRO A 261 1.68 2.82 3.52
C PRO A 261 1.73 4.12 4.33
N LEU A 262 2.72 5.00 4.09
CA LEU A 262 2.83 6.28 4.81
C LEU A 262 1.64 7.21 4.55
N VAL A 263 1.25 7.40 3.29
CA VAL A 263 0.15 8.31 2.98
C VAL A 263 -1.18 7.79 3.52
N PHE A 264 -1.39 6.47 3.53
CA PHE A 264 -2.57 5.88 4.16
C PHE A 264 -2.50 5.91 5.69
N ALA A 265 -1.30 5.82 6.29
CA ALA A 265 -1.12 6.05 7.72
C ALA A 265 -1.51 7.48 8.10
N VAL A 266 -1.12 8.50 7.32
CA VAL A 266 -1.58 9.89 7.51
C VAL A 266 -3.09 10.00 7.43
N LEU A 267 -3.74 9.34 6.47
CA LEU A 267 -5.20 9.36 6.33
C LEU A 267 -5.93 8.71 7.50
N PHE A 268 -5.30 7.73 8.16
CA PHE A 268 -5.98 6.82 9.09
C PHE A 268 -5.54 6.98 10.56
N HIS A 269 -4.45 7.72 10.86
CA HIS A 269 -3.90 7.77 12.23
C HIS A 269 -4.90 8.21 13.30
N ASP A 270 -5.82 9.07 12.92
CA ASP A 270 -6.78 9.72 13.81
C ASP A 270 -8.24 9.26 13.64
N LEU A 271 -8.49 8.19 12.87
CA LEU A 271 -9.85 7.65 12.66
C LEU A 271 -10.55 7.26 13.97
N GLY A 272 -9.77 6.91 14.97
CA GLY A 272 -10.27 6.56 16.30
C GLY A 272 -10.71 7.74 17.16
N LYS A 273 -10.41 8.99 16.79
CA LYS A 273 -10.78 10.16 17.60
C LYS A 273 -12.31 10.34 17.75
N PRO A 274 -13.13 10.28 16.69
CA PRO A 274 -14.58 10.39 16.86
C PRO A 274 -15.18 9.37 17.84
N PRO A 275 -14.92 8.05 17.74
CA PRO A 275 -15.51 7.06 18.64
C PRO A 275 -14.92 7.06 20.06
N THR A 276 -13.73 7.65 20.28
CA THR A 276 -13.07 7.72 21.61
C THR A 276 -13.18 9.11 22.25
N ARG A 277 -13.93 10.01 21.63
CA ARG A 277 -14.11 11.38 22.14
C ARG A 277 -14.82 11.37 23.50
N GLU A 278 -14.14 11.91 24.51
CA GLU A 278 -14.69 12.11 25.86
C GLU A 278 -14.35 13.52 26.38
N ARG A 279 -15.07 13.95 27.40
CA ARG A 279 -14.74 15.17 28.14
C ARG A 279 -14.33 14.78 29.57
N ASP A 280 -13.19 15.27 30.02
CA ASP A 280 -12.76 15.09 31.40
C ASP A 280 -13.60 15.94 32.38
N ALA A 281 -13.36 15.75 33.69
CA ALA A 281 -14.07 16.49 34.73
C ALA A 281 -13.93 18.02 34.65
N MET A 282 -12.94 18.51 33.90
CA MET A 282 -12.72 19.94 33.64
C MET A 282 -13.30 20.39 32.29
N GLY A 283 -14.05 19.53 31.60
CA GLY A 283 -14.66 19.80 30.30
C GLY A 283 -13.71 19.73 29.09
N ARG A 284 -12.44 19.34 29.30
CA ARG A 284 -11.45 19.25 28.22
C ARG A 284 -11.68 18.00 27.37
N ILE A 285 -11.57 18.16 26.05
CA ILE A 285 -11.69 17.06 25.09
C ILE A 285 -10.46 16.13 25.22
N ARG A 286 -10.71 14.82 25.25
CA ARG A 286 -9.70 13.77 25.27
C ARG A 286 -10.10 12.66 24.31
N PHE A 287 -9.09 11.88 23.86
CA PHE A 287 -9.24 10.77 22.90
C PHE A 287 -8.42 9.56 23.37
N SER A 288 -8.70 9.08 24.58
CA SER A 288 -7.91 7.99 25.18
C SER A 288 -8.00 6.71 24.37
N GLY A 289 -6.84 6.17 23.92
CA GLY A 289 -6.77 4.93 23.14
C GLY A 289 -7.20 5.07 21.67
N HIS A 290 -7.27 6.30 21.14
CA HIS A 290 -7.61 6.51 19.73
C HIS A 290 -6.63 5.84 18.79
N GLU A 291 -5.34 5.75 19.14
CA GLU A 291 -4.32 5.08 18.33
C GLU A 291 -4.66 3.61 18.08
N SER A 292 -5.13 2.91 19.11
CA SER A 292 -5.56 1.51 18.99
C SER A 292 -6.88 1.35 18.25
N ALA A 293 -7.81 2.30 18.41
CA ALA A 293 -9.06 2.34 17.65
C ALA A 293 -8.77 2.64 16.17
N SER A 294 -7.91 3.62 15.87
CA SER A 294 -7.48 3.97 14.52
C SER A 294 -6.81 2.78 13.82
N ALA A 295 -5.92 2.07 14.50
CA ALA A 295 -5.21 0.92 13.94
C ALA A 295 -6.18 -0.20 13.51
N ARG A 296 -7.18 -0.53 14.34
CA ARG A 296 -8.23 -1.50 13.97
C ARG A 296 -9.06 -1.02 12.78
N MET A 297 -9.50 0.25 12.77
CA MET A 297 -10.26 0.81 11.66
C MET A 297 -9.43 0.83 10.37
N ALA A 298 -8.14 1.19 10.44
CA ALA A 298 -7.23 1.15 9.31
C ALA A 298 -7.10 -0.26 8.73
N GLU A 299 -6.93 -1.28 9.57
CA GLU A 299 -6.89 -2.68 9.14
C GLU A 299 -8.18 -3.11 8.42
N GLU A 300 -9.34 -2.78 8.99
CA GLU A 300 -10.65 -3.10 8.40
C GLU A 300 -10.83 -2.43 7.04
N ILE A 301 -10.47 -1.13 6.92
CA ILE A 301 -10.55 -0.38 5.65
C ILE A 301 -9.63 -0.98 4.61
N MET A 302 -8.37 -1.24 4.96
CA MET A 302 -7.38 -1.74 4.00
C MET A 302 -7.71 -3.16 3.55
N ARG A 303 -8.23 -4.02 4.43
CA ARG A 303 -8.76 -5.35 4.06
C ARG A 303 -9.98 -5.23 3.15
N ARG A 304 -10.92 -4.33 3.45
CA ARG A 304 -12.07 -4.02 2.59
C ARG A 304 -11.64 -3.59 1.19
N LEU A 305 -10.59 -2.78 1.10
CA LEU A 305 -10.01 -2.30 -0.16
C LEU A 305 -9.00 -3.27 -0.81
N ARG A 306 -8.78 -4.46 -0.21
CA ARG A 306 -7.92 -5.51 -0.78
C ARG A 306 -6.45 -5.07 -0.98
N PHE A 307 -5.90 -4.33 -0.02
CA PHE A 307 -4.45 -4.11 0.05
C PHE A 307 -3.71 -5.41 0.35
N SER A 308 -2.43 -5.48 0.04
CA SER A 308 -1.57 -6.60 0.41
C SER A 308 -1.36 -6.66 1.93
N ASN A 309 -1.07 -7.85 2.47
CA ASN A 309 -0.78 -7.98 3.90
C ASN A 309 0.40 -7.12 4.33
N GLU A 310 1.44 -7.02 3.50
CA GLU A 310 2.61 -6.18 3.76
C GLU A 310 2.24 -4.69 3.90
N GLU A 311 1.41 -4.15 2.99
CA GLU A 311 0.93 -2.77 3.07
C GLU A 311 0.04 -2.55 4.30
N ILE A 312 -0.81 -3.53 4.64
CA ILE A 312 -1.68 -3.48 5.83
C ILE A 312 -0.83 -3.44 7.10
N GLU A 313 0.09 -4.39 7.26
CA GLU A 313 0.97 -4.48 8.44
C GLU A 313 1.77 -3.19 8.62
N ALA A 314 2.40 -2.68 7.57
CA ALA A 314 3.18 -1.45 7.62
C ALA A 314 2.31 -0.24 8.02
N THR A 315 1.13 -0.07 7.42
CA THR A 315 0.23 1.05 7.73
C THR A 315 -0.32 0.96 9.15
N VAL A 316 -0.78 -0.21 9.56
CA VAL A 316 -1.36 -0.45 10.89
C VAL A 316 -0.31 -0.25 11.99
N GLU A 317 0.93 -0.69 11.77
CA GLU A 317 2.05 -0.46 12.70
C GLU A 317 2.30 1.04 12.89
N MET A 318 2.37 1.82 11.80
CA MET A 318 2.54 3.27 11.86
C MET A 318 1.40 3.94 12.63
N VAL A 319 0.15 3.59 12.32
CA VAL A 319 -1.04 4.14 12.99
C VAL A 319 -1.04 3.77 14.48
N GLN A 320 -0.75 2.52 14.84
CA GLN A 320 -0.71 2.08 16.23
C GLN A 320 0.35 2.82 17.05
N ASN A 321 1.48 3.14 16.42
CA ASN A 321 2.65 3.67 17.11
C ASN A 321 2.78 5.20 17.04
N HIS A 322 1.91 5.93 16.33
CA HIS A 322 2.11 7.37 16.12
C HIS A 322 2.22 8.17 17.43
N MET A 323 1.55 7.74 18.51
CA MET A 323 1.63 8.38 19.83
C MET A 323 2.87 8.00 20.65
N VAL A 324 3.64 6.97 20.23
CA VAL A 324 4.84 6.53 20.98
C VAL A 324 5.94 7.60 20.97
N PHE A 325 5.97 8.43 19.94
CA PHE A 325 6.98 9.46 19.74
C PHE A 325 7.03 10.51 20.83
N LYS A 326 5.93 10.75 21.55
CA LYS A 326 5.87 11.72 22.67
C LYS A 326 6.83 11.37 23.81
N ASP A 327 7.17 10.08 24.00
CA ASP A 327 7.96 9.59 25.14
C ASP A 327 9.39 9.16 24.74
N VAL A 328 9.83 9.40 23.49
CA VAL A 328 11.11 8.87 22.97
C VAL A 328 12.33 9.35 23.75
N GLN A 329 12.32 10.57 24.27
CA GLN A 329 13.42 11.11 25.07
C GLN A 329 13.60 10.41 26.42
N ASN A 330 12.55 9.77 26.93
CA ASN A 330 12.56 9.00 28.19
C ASN A 330 12.87 7.51 27.96
N MET A 331 13.04 7.08 26.72
CA MET A 331 13.33 5.68 26.42
C MET A 331 14.76 5.31 26.79
N ARG A 332 14.95 4.14 27.42
CA ARG A 332 16.26 3.52 27.60
C ARG A 332 16.89 3.21 26.24
N VAL A 333 18.21 3.26 26.15
CA VAL A 333 18.95 3.09 24.90
C VAL A 333 18.56 1.81 24.16
N ALA A 334 18.44 0.68 24.85
CA ALA A 334 18.03 -0.58 24.24
C ALA A 334 16.64 -0.51 23.59
N ARG A 335 15.67 0.13 24.28
CA ARG A 335 14.32 0.33 23.72
C ARG A 335 14.36 1.28 22.53
N LEU A 336 15.12 2.37 22.62
CA LEU A 336 15.26 3.34 21.54
C LEU A 336 15.89 2.72 20.30
N LYS A 337 16.96 1.93 20.43
CA LYS A 337 17.60 1.22 19.31
C LYS A 337 16.63 0.23 18.66
N ARG A 338 15.86 -0.55 19.44
CA ARG A 338 14.83 -1.46 18.91
C ARG A 338 13.70 -0.70 18.19
N PHE A 339 13.29 0.44 18.74
CA PHE A 339 12.29 1.32 18.13
C PHE A 339 12.76 1.83 16.76
N MET A 340 14.02 2.31 16.69
CA MET A 340 14.60 2.85 15.45
C MET A 340 14.98 1.77 14.43
N ALA A 341 15.10 0.51 14.84
CA ALA A 341 15.43 -0.61 13.96
C ALA A 341 14.21 -1.23 13.25
N ARG A 342 13.01 -0.72 13.48
CA ARG A 342 11.80 -1.22 12.80
C ARG A 342 11.86 -0.90 11.31
N PRO A 343 11.39 -1.79 10.44
CA PRO A 343 11.38 -1.54 8.99
C PRO A 343 10.59 -0.28 8.59
N THR A 344 9.55 0.06 9.35
CA THR A 344 8.66 1.20 9.12
C THR A 344 9.15 2.51 9.75
N PHE A 345 10.28 2.49 10.48
CA PHE A 345 10.72 3.62 11.30
C PHE A 345 10.88 4.93 10.54
N ASP A 346 11.43 4.91 9.33
CA ASP A 346 11.61 6.13 8.54
C ASP A 346 10.28 6.77 8.16
N ASP A 347 9.29 5.97 7.78
CA ASP A 347 7.94 6.42 7.48
C ASP A 347 7.19 6.84 8.76
N GLU A 348 7.39 6.13 9.90
CA GLU A 348 6.85 6.53 11.19
C GLU A 348 7.40 7.88 11.68
N LEU A 349 8.69 8.10 11.46
CA LEU A 349 9.34 9.38 11.83
C LEU A 349 8.81 10.53 10.96
N GLU A 350 8.54 10.26 9.68
CA GLU A 350 7.94 11.23 8.78
C GLU A 350 6.47 11.51 9.13
N LEU A 351 5.68 10.47 9.48
CA LEU A 351 4.33 10.63 10.01
C LEU A 351 4.33 11.53 11.25
N HIS A 352 5.23 11.28 12.21
CA HIS A 352 5.38 12.11 13.40
C HIS A 352 5.76 13.57 13.06
N ARG A 353 6.67 13.76 12.09
CA ARG A 353 7.07 15.11 11.66
C ARG A 353 5.89 15.91 11.13
N VAL A 354 5.10 15.32 10.21
CA VAL A 354 3.96 16.03 9.61
C VAL A 354 2.81 16.22 10.59
N ASP A 355 2.62 15.31 11.54
CA ASP A 355 1.65 15.45 12.64
C ASP A 355 2.01 16.64 13.55
N CYS A 356 3.28 16.72 13.99
CA CYS A 356 3.75 17.86 14.77
C CYS A 356 3.61 19.19 14.02
N LEU A 357 4.01 19.24 12.75
CA LEU A 357 3.90 20.46 11.93
C LEU A 357 2.46 20.84 11.63
N GLY A 358 1.57 19.85 11.52
CA GLY A 358 0.13 20.03 11.31
C GLY A 358 -0.61 20.41 12.58
N SER A 359 0.04 20.42 13.76
CA SER A 359 -0.56 20.71 15.06
C SER A 359 0.23 21.81 15.80
N HIS A 360 0.95 21.47 16.85
CA HIS A 360 1.66 22.41 17.72
C HIS A 360 3.00 22.95 17.16
N GLY A 361 3.53 22.38 16.08
CA GLY A 361 4.76 22.83 15.42
C GLY A 361 6.08 22.46 16.11
N LEU A 362 6.05 21.73 17.25
CA LEU A 362 7.25 21.38 18.02
C LEU A 362 7.90 20.13 17.47
N LEU A 363 9.17 20.19 17.07
CA LEU A 363 9.92 19.10 16.46
C LEU A 363 11.02 18.51 17.38
N ASP A 364 10.99 18.79 18.70
CA ASP A 364 12.04 18.37 19.64
C ASP A 364 12.27 16.85 19.61
N ASN A 365 11.22 16.04 19.57
CA ASN A 365 11.32 14.58 19.52
C ASN A 365 11.82 14.08 18.15
N TYR A 366 11.40 14.73 17.06
CA TYR A 366 11.90 14.44 15.71
C TYR A 366 13.40 14.72 15.60
N GLU A 367 13.86 15.90 16.04
CA GLU A 367 15.27 16.28 16.02
C GLU A 367 16.12 15.44 16.99
N PHE A 368 15.56 15.05 18.15
CA PHE A 368 16.20 14.11 19.05
C PHE A 368 16.47 12.77 18.37
N LEU A 369 15.47 12.19 17.70
CA LEU A 369 15.62 10.90 17.00
C LEU A 369 16.60 10.97 15.83
N ARG A 370 16.59 12.05 15.05
CA ARG A 370 17.57 12.28 13.98
C ARG A 370 19.00 12.28 14.52
N ARG A 371 19.24 13.07 15.57
CA ARG A 371 20.56 13.14 16.22
C ARG A 371 20.99 11.80 16.78
N ARG A 372 20.08 11.08 17.47
CA ARG A 372 20.38 9.74 18.01
C ARG A 372 20.71 8.73 16.90
N ARG A 373 20.03 8.83 15.76
CA ARG A 373 20.33 7.99 14.59
C ARG A 373 21.75 8.25 14.06
N GLU A 374 22.16 9.50 13.99
CA GLU A 374 23.52 9.87 13.59
C GLU A 374 24.57 9.34 14.59
N GLU A 375 24.31 9.46 15.90
CA GLU A 375 25.17 8.91 16.94
C GLU A 375 25.32 7.37 16.86
N PHE A 376 24.28 6.67 16.46
CA PHE A 376 24.29 5.21 16.32
C PHE A 376 24.76 4.73 14.94
N ALA A 377 25.05 5.62 13.98
CA ALA A 377 25.35 5.24 12.60
C ALA A 377 26.66 4.46 12.44
N SER A 378 27.56 4.49 13.44
CA SER A 378 28.84 3.77 13.39
C SER A 378 28.72 2.25 13.50
N GLU A 379 27.60 1.74 14.01
CA GLU A 379 27.36 0.31 14.23
C GLU A 379 25.90 -0.03 13.88
N PRO A 380 25.61 -1.32 13.58
CA PRO A 380 24.21 -1.74 13.41
C PRO A 380 23.39 -1.43 14.65
N LEU A 381 22.17 -0.87 14.49
CA LEU A 381 21.26 -0.58 15.61
C LEU A 381 20.99 -1.82 16.46
N ILE A 382 20.83 -2.96 15.81
CA ILE A 382 20.69 -4.29 16.45
C ILE A 382 21.85 -5.16 15.95
N PRO A 383 22.98 -5.21 16.69
CA PRO A 383 24.08 -6.09 16.34
C PRO A 383 23.70 -7.56 16.56
N PRO A 384 24.43 -8.51 15.94
CA PRO A 384 24.24 -9.93 16.23
C PRO A 384 24.33 -10.20 17.71
N PRO A 385 23.47 -11.09 18.27
CA PRO A 385 23.44 -11.35 19.70
C PRO A 385 24.76 -11.97 20.19
N LEU A 386 25.24 -11.53 21.35
CA LEU A 386 26.44 -12.07 21.98
C LEU A 386 26.28 -13.52 22.41
N LEU A 387 25.07 -13.93 22.81
CA LEU A 387 24.70 -15.29 23.17
C LEU A 387 23.50 -15.75 22.35
N THR A 388 23.50 -17.00 21.99
CA THR A 388 22.42 -17.71 21.28
C THR A 388 21.84 -18.82 22.14
N GLY A 389 20.74 -19.42 21.71
CA GLY A 389 20.19 -20.60 22.37
C GLY A 389 21.16 -21.80 22.40
N HIS A 390 22.04 -21.91 21.40
CA HIS A 390 23.10 -22.94 21.39
C HIS A 390 24.13 -22.76 22.51
N ASP A 391 24.47 -21.51 22.82
CA ASP A 391 25.40 -21.21 23.93
C ASP A 391 24.82 -21.62 25.27
N LEU A 392 23.52 -21.37 25.47
CA LEU A 392 22.81 -21.79 26.69
C LEU A 392 22.77 -23.32 26.82
N ILE A 393 22.50 -24.05 25.72
CA ILE A 393 22.51 -25.52 25.70
C ILE A 393 23.92 -26.05 26.03
N ALA A 394 24.96 -25.45 25.46
CA ALA A 394 26.34 -25.82 25.73
C ALA A 394 26.73 -25.63 27.20
N LEU A 395 26.07 -24.71 27.90
CA LEU A 395 26.20 -24.49 29.35
C LEU A 395 25.31 -25.40 30.21
N GLY A 396 24.62 -26.37 29.59
CA GLY A 396 23.76 -27.32 30.32
C GLY A 396 22.32 -26.85 30.56
N TRP A 397 21.93 -25.72 30.03
CA TRP A 397 20.57 -25.22 30.18
C TRP A 397 19.58 -26.08 29.38
N LYS A 398 18.39 -26.29 29.93
CA LYS A 398 17.30 -26.97 29.20
C LYS A 398 16.43 -25.94 28.48
N PRO A 399 16.09 -26.17 27.18
CA PRO A 399 15.17 -25.30 26.44
C PRO A 399 13.84 -25.10 27.21
N GLY A 400 13.42 -23.83 27.37
CA GLY A 400 12.22 -23.48 28.11
C GLY A 400 11.97 -21.97 28.11
N PRO A 401 10.94 -21.50 28.84
CA PRO A 401 10.57 -20.07 28.92
C PRO A 401 11.73 -19.17 29.35
N ASN A 402 12.63 -19.67 30.22
CA ASN A 402 13.78 -18.91 30.73
C ASN A 402 14.80 -18.59 29.63
N PHE A 403 14.91 -19.42 28.55
CA PHE A 403 15.83 -19.14 27.44
C PHE A 403 15.58 -17.76 26.83
N LYS A 404 14.30 -17.49 26.46
CA LYS A 404 13.94 -16.21 25.87
C LYS A 404 14.23 -15.05 26.82
N ALA A 405 13.86 -15.17 28.07
CA ALA A 405 14.06 -14.12 29.07
C ALA A 405 15.55 -13.78 29.26
N VAL A 406 16.41 -14.78 29.29
CA VAL A 406 17.86 -14.61 29.47
C VAL A 406 18.51 -14.03 28.23
N LEU A 407 18.17 -14.54 27.03
CA LEU A 407 18.68 -13.99 25.77
C LEU A 407 18.23 -12.55 25.55
N ASP A 408 16.97 -12.23 25.88
CA ASP A 408 16.45 -10.86 25.83
C ASP A 408 17.18 -9.94 26.83
N ALA A 409 17.43 -10.41 28.06
CA ALA A 409 18.17 -9.66 29.06
C ALA A 409 19.65 -9.42 28.66
N THR A 410 20.29 -10.41 28.02
CA THR A 410 21.64 -10.29 27.47
C THR A 410 21.66 -9.26 26.35
N GLN A 411 20.71 -9.34 25.41
CA GLN A 411 20.62 -8.40 24.29
C GLN A 411 20.34 -6.97 24.77
N VAL A 412 19.49 -6.78 25.79
CA VAL A 412 19.26 -5.44 26.37
C VAL A 412 20.58 -4.85 26.86
N ARG A 413 21.39 -5.62 27.61
CA ARG A 413 22.68 -5.17 28.11
C ARG A 413 23.70 -4.91 27.02
N GLN A 414 23.68 -5.72 25.95
CA GLN A 414 24.48 -5.49 24.75
C GLN A 414 24.10 -4.16 24.10
N LEU A 415 22.82 -3.89 23.90
CA LEU A 415 22.33 -2.65 23.29
C LEU A 415 22.62 -1.41 24.15
N GLU A 416 22.65 -1.57 25.47
CA GLU A 416 23.03 -0.52 26.44
C GLU A 416 24.56 -0.36 26.59
N GLY A 417 25.36 -1.24 25.93
CA GLY A 417 26.83 -1.19 25.93
C GLY A 417 27.48 -1.68 27.25
N THR A 418 26.71 -2.33 28.12
CA THR A 418 27.19 -2.91 29.37
C THR A 418 27.81 -4.30 29.20
N LEU A 419 27.43 -5.01 28.11
CA LEU A 419 28.10 -6.23 27.61
C LEU A 419 28.54 -5.98 26.19
N ARG A 420 29.84 -6.15 25.92
CA ARG A 420 30.44 -5.85 24.60
C ARG A 420 31.02 -7.07 23.91
N THR A 421 31.40 -8.10 24.72
CA THR A 421 31.96 -9.34 24.18
C THR A 421 31.18 -10.56 24.64
N ARG A 422 31.38 -11.67 23.92
CA ARG A 422 30.77 -12.95 24.27
C ARG A 422 31.26 -13.43 25.65
N GLU A 423 32.52 -13.21 25.99
CA GLU A 423 33.15 -13.58 27.26
C GLU A 423 32.51 -12.81 28.44
N GLU A 424 32.30 -11.51 28.28
CA GLU A 424 31.58 -10.69 29.27
C GLU A 424 30.14 -11.20 29.47
N ALA A 425 29.45 -11.55 28.37
CA ALA A 425 28.10 -12.06 28.42
C ALA A 425 28.00 -13.42 29.13
N LEU A 426 28.95 -14.34 28.88
CA LEU A 426 29.04 -15.62 29.56
C LEU A 426 29.33 -15.44 31.06
N SER A 427 30.28 -14.56 31.41
CA SER A 427 30.63 -14.25 32.79
C SER A 427 29.43 -13.65 33.56
N TRP A 428 28.73 -12.71 32.91
CA TRP A 428 27.51 -12.13 33.49
C TRP A 428 26.42 -13.19 33.69
N LEU A 429 26.18 -14.06 32.69
CA LEU A 429 25.18 -15.14 32.77
C LEU A 429 25.45 -16.08 33.96
N THR A 430 26.69 -16.54 34.10
CA THR A 430 27.09 -17.45 35.20
C THR A 430 26.91 -16.80 36.58
N LYS A 431 27.16 -15.50 36.68
CA LYS A 431 27.00 -14.75 37.95
C LYS A 431 25.55 -14.50 38.30
N GLU A 432 24.72 -14.14 37.33
CA GLU A 432 23.32 -13.74 37.53
C GLU A 432 22.39 -14.96 37.70
N TYR A 433 22.74 -16.09 37.05
CA TYR A 433 21.94 -17.33 37.06
C TYR A 433 22.77 -18.55 37.49
N PRO A 434 23.35 -18.57 38.70
CA PRO A 434 24.31 -19.59 39.12
C PRO A 434 23.72 -21.01 39.23
N ASN A 435 22.43 -21.14 39.50
CA ASN A 435 21.76 -22.44 39.72
C ASN A 435 21.31 -23.12 38.41
N GLU A 436 21.27 -22.41 37.31
CA GLU A 436 20.85 -22.94 36.02
C GLU A 436 22.04 -23.30 35.09
N ALA A 437 23.24 -22.79 35.42
CA ALA A 437 24.50 -23.02 34.73
C ALA A 437 25.34 -24.19 35.25
N ALA A 438 24.94 -24.80 36.37
CA ALA A 438 25.67 -25.95 36.90
C ALA A 438 25.20 -27.26 36.24
N PRO A 439 26.10 -28.11 35.71
CA PRO A 439 25.73 -29.45 35.29
C PRO A 439 25.18 -30.20 36.50
N GLN A 440 23.97 -30.73 36.40
CA GLN A 440 23.49 -31.71 37.38
C GLN A 440 24.44 -32.90 37.26
N THR A 441 25.34 -33.02 38.24
CA THR A 441 26.08 -34.27 38.44
C THR A 441 25.04 -35.31 38.76
N ASP A 442 24.84 -36.27 37.89
CA ASP A 442 24.16 -37.53 38.18
C ASP A 442 24.96 -38.17 39.34
N GLU A 443 24.54 -38.01 40.57
CA GLU A 443 24.98 -38.89 41.65
C GLU A 443 24.50 -40.30 41.29
N ALA A 444 25.42 -41.10 40.78
CA ALA A 444 25.27 -42.49 40.54
C ALA A 444 24.91 -43.17 41.91
N ASP A 445 23.67 -43.54 42.05
CA ASP A 445 23.22 -44.45 43.11
C ASP A 445 23.85 -45.86 42.91
N SER A 446 25.04 -46.00 43.53
CA SER A 446 25.70 -47.30 43.66
C SER A 446 25.19 -47.95 44.94
N GLY A 447 24.17 -48.81 44.85
CA GLY A 447 23.73 -49.48 46.08
C GLY A 447 22.81 -50.69 45.87
N LYS A 448 23.44 -51.89 45.73
CA LYS A 448 22.96 -53.19 46.15
C LYS A 448 22.06 -54.05 45.23
N TYR A 449 22.75 -54.91 44.54
CA TYR A 449 22.25 -56.27 44.18
C TYR A 449 21.81 -57.00 45.46
N LEU A 450 20.60 -57.59 45.44
CA LEU A 450 20.31 -58.89 46.09
C LEU A 450 19.18 -59.61 45.33
N ARG A 451 19.48 -60.87 45.10
CA ARG A 451 18.78 -61.88 44.32
C ARG A 451 17.36 -62.19 44.86
N GLY A 452 16.51 -62.59 43.94
CA GLY A 452 15.26 -63.31 44.21
C GLY A 452 14.54 -63.78 42.98
N SER A 453 14.82 -65.01 42.59
CA SER A 453 14.21 -65.80 41.52
C SER A 453 12.74 -66.16 41.79
N ARG A 454 11.87 -66.19 40.77
CA ARG A 454 11.10 -67.34 40.26
C ARG A 454 9.80 -66.95 39.59
N HIS A 455 9.69 -67.47 38.35
CA HIS A 455 8.55 -68.14 37.69
C HIS A 455 7.18 -67.47 37.65
N SER A 456 6.49 -67.39 36.61
CA SER A 456 6.16 -68.14 35.41
C SER A 456 4.85 -67.59 34.78
N SER A 457 4.79 -67.65 33.46
CA SER A 457 3.61 -68.02 32.65
C SER A 457 2.42 -67.05 32.68
N ASP A 458 1.85 -66.54 31.62
CA ASP A 458 1.33 -67.09 30.39
C ASP A 458 0.72 -65.97 29.54
N THR A 459 0.94 -66.07 28.30
CA THR A 459 0.16 -65.42 27.20
C THR A 459 -1.19 -66.16 27.04
N PRO A 460 -2.16 -65.83 26.19
CA PRO A 460 -2.15 -64.83 25.12
C PRO A 460 -3.54 -64.21 24.78
N ASN A 461 -3.51 -63.42 23.71
CA ASN A 461 -4.59 -63.21 22.70
C ASN A 461 -5.63 -62.10 22.83
N GLY A 462 -5.72 -61.40 21.73
CA GLY A 462 -6.92 -60.77 21.30
C GLY A 462 -6.68 -59.46 20.49
N GLY A 463 -6.41 -59.60 19.23
CA GLY A 463 -6.33 -58.48 18.28
C GLY A 463 -7.71 -58.03 17.79
N PRO A 464 -7.74 -57.14 16.80
CA PRO A 464 -8.72 -56.05 16.68
C PRO A 464 -9.97 -56.46 15.85
N PRO A 465 -10.89 -55.57 15.59
CA PRO A 465 -10.95 -54.78 14.36
C PRO A 465 -11.59 -53.38 14.46
N ALA A 466 -11.14 -52.52 13.63
CA ALA A 466 -11.74 -51.96 12.41
C ALA A 466 -13.11 -51.27 12.53
N ASP A 467 -13.12 -50.07 12.11
CA ASP A 467 -13.85 -49.51 10.96
C ASP A 467 -14.99 -48.49 11.21
N SER A 468 -14.96 -47.54 10.29
CA SER A 468 -16.05 -46.75 9.69
C SER A 468 -16.53 -45.48 10.43
N SER A 469 -16.22 -44.31 9.89
CA SER A 469 -16.86 -43.59 8.78
C SER A 469 -18.00 -42.62 9.19
N PHE A 470 -17.99 -41.48 8.51
CA PHE A 470 -19.02 -40.48 8.29
C PHE A 470 -19.31 -39.46 9.43
N ASN A 471 -19.11 -38.20 9.26
CA ASN A 471 -19.65 -37.17 8.37
C ASN A 471 -18.76 -35.94 8.37
#